data_fad2e75d4346985dfbffb1922878f8ec
#
_entry.id   fad2e75d4346985dfbffb1922878f8ec
#
_cell.length_a   1.000
_cell.length_b   1.000
_cell.length_c   1.000
_cell.angle_alpha   90.00
_cell.angle_beta   90.00
_cell.angle_gamma   90.00
#
_symmetry.space_group_name_H-M   'P 1'
#
loop_
_entity.id
_entity.type
_entity.pdbx_description
1 polymer ?
#
loop_
_entity_poly.entity_id
_entity_poly.type
_entity_poly.pdbx_seq_one_letter_code
_entity_poly.pdbx_strand_id
1 'polypeptide(L)'
;MGDIQMTNVPDSWRPSGGSVALTKLVVPTSIDGLTNQENELLAELAEVWTRHASRNRKLTAYYESKEPLVDFGLTVPQSIKDHYTPLGWARKAVDMLAELCVFEGFVSPGVDDPFQLQDFMSRIGFTSVLQQAIQTALIHGCSFLSVIQDAENRPLIRTHTAESSAAIWDYPNRRVKACMAITDVNNDNEAIGLVLYMPTRNISVSRSLGTWYVQGSQPTVNGECSVFRLAYKATEVKPFGRSRISHDAMNIIDGANRTIVRAEANAEFYAFPKILLMGTSDELASLSADAALKLYMGRYNMISKDADGDSPTVTQLAASSMDPHLTMLKSWAAMFASAMNIPASSLGIVSDANPTSADATEAQREDLIIEARHCDRDFGESILQAARLVARIQDPSV
;
A
#
# COMPACT_ATOMS: atom_id res chain seq x y z
N MET A 1 -13.66 25.99 20.73
CA MET A 1 -13.39 25.03 19.64
C MET A 1 -14.70 24.86 18.92
N GLY A 2 -14.90 25.63 17.86
CA GLY A 2 -16.13 25.57 17.07
C GLY A 2 -15.97 24.54 15.98
N ASP A 3 -16.94 23.65 15.88
CA ASP A 3 -17.09 22.70 14.77
C ASP A 3 -17.06 23.49 13.44
N ILE A 4 -15.98 23.32 12.67
CA ILE A 4 -15.94 23.80 11.29
C ILE A 4 -16.87 22.87 10.52
N GLN A 5 -18.13 23.26 10.43
CA GLN A 5 -19.07 22.63 9.53
C GLN A 5 -18.56 22.88 8.10
N MET A 6 -18.18 21.80 7.41
CA MET A 6 -17.95 21.81 5.95
C MET A 6 -19.30 21.93 5.23
N THR A 7 -19.91 23.13 5.27
CA THR A 7 -21.33 23.30 5.00
C THR A 7 -21.68 23.60 3.56
N ASN A 8 -20.73 23.66 2.60
CA ASN A 8 -21.09 24.02 1.21
C ASN A 8 -20.30 23.29 0.12
N VAL A 9 -19.76 22.13 0.41
CA VAL A 9 -19.29 21.24 -0.66
C VAL A 9 -20.49 20.42 -1.13
N PRO A 10 -20.83 20.40 -2.41
CA PRO A 10 -21.88 19.52 -2.92
C PRO A 10 -21.66 18.10 -2.40
N ASP A 11 -22.71 17.41 -1.97
CA ASP A 11 -22.58 16.05 -1.41
C ASP A 11 -21.90 15.09 -2.38
N SER A 12 -22.01 15.33 -3.69
CA SER A 12 -21.30 14.65 -4.76
C SER A 12 -19.75 14.78 -4.70
N TRP A 13 -19.23 15.75 -3.96
CA TRP A 13 -17.81 16.00 -3.80
C TRP A 13 -17.25 15.46 -2.47
N ARG A 14 -18.09 14.92 -1.62
CA ARG A 14 -17.67 14.31 -0.35
C ARG A 14 -17.21 12.88 -0.63
N PRO A 15 -15.97 12.49 -0.31
CA PRO A 15 -15.63 11.08 -0.34
C PRO A 15 -16.47 10.37 0.73
N SER A 16 -17.20 9.34 0.35
CA SER A 16 -17.75 8.40 1.32
C SER A 16 -16.57 7.79 2.08
N GLY A 17 -16.52 8.06 3.40
CA GLY A 17 -15.40 7.69 4.24
C GLY A 17 -15.22 6.17 4.30
N GLY A 18 -14.10 5.71 3.78
CA GLY A 18 -13.62 4.35 3.87
C GLY A 18 -12.76 3.99 2.65
N SER A 19 -11.60 3.41 2.87
CA SER A 19 -10.85 2.73 1.81
C SER A 19 -11.69 1.56 1.31
N VAL A 20 -12.46 1.78 0.26
CA VAL A 20 -13.33 0.74 -0.31
C VAL A 20 -12.52 0.02 -1.38
N ALA A 21 -12.33 -1.27 -1.19
CA ALA A 21 -11.75 -2.14 -2.22
C ALA A 21 -12.72 -2.22 -3.41
N LEU A 22 -12.59 -1.27 -4.33
CA LEU A 22 -13.39 -1.22 -5.55
C LEU A 22 -13.16 -2.50 -6.37
N THR A 23 -14.21 -3.28 -6.54
CA THR A 23 -14.13 -4.52 -7.31
C THR A 23 -14.43 -4.30 -8.78
N LYS A 24 -15.26 -3.29 -9.12
CA LYS A 24 -15.72 -3.10 -10.49
C LYS A 24 -16.06 -1.64 -10.80
N LEU A 25 -15.57 -1.18 -11.93
CA LEU A 25 -15.98 0.07 -12.56
C LEU A 25 -16.67 -0.26 -13.89
N VAL A 26 -17.93 0.10 -14.00
CA VAL A 26 -18.72 -0.04 -15.24
C VAL A 26 -19.16 1.34 -15.68
N VAL A 27 -18.59 1.81 -16.77
CA VAL A 27 -18.91 3.09 -17.39
C VAL A 27 -19.64 2.81 -18.72
N PRO A 28 -20.73 3.50 -19.02
CA PRO A 28 -21.43 3.35 -20.31
C PRO A 28 -20.62 3.99 -21.44
N THR A 29 -20.97 3.66 -22.68
CA THR A 29 -20.32 4.20 -23.88
C THR A 29 -20.56 5.71 -24.00
N SER A 30 -21.69 6.22 -23.50
CA SER A 30 -22.00 7.65 -23.46
C SER A 30 -22.83 8.00 -22.23
N ILE A 31 -22.63 9.20 -21.71
CA ILE A 31 -23.40 9.79 -20.63
C ILE A 31 -24.02 11.07 -21.17
N ASP A 32 -25.32 11.24 -20.96
CA ASP A 32 -26.02 12.46 -21.36
C ASP A 32 -25.45 13.68 -20.62
N GLY A 33 -25.19 14.75 -21.37
CA GLY A 33 -24.54 15.95 -20.84
C GLY A 33 -23.02 15.99 -20.98
N LEU A 34 -22.36 14.88 -21.43
CA LEU A 34 -20.99 14.86 -21.87
C LEU A 34 -20.90 15.02 -23.39
N THR A 35 -19.89 15.74 -23.86
CA THR A 35 -19.52 15.79 -25.28
C THR A 35 -18.94 14.47 -25.76
N ASN A 36 -18.88 14.24 -27.07
CA ASN A 36 -18.28 13.02 -27.61
C ASN A 36 -16.81 12.87 -27.17
N GLN A 37 -16.06 13.96 -27.17
CA GLN A 37 -14.65 13.95 -26.73
C GLN A 37 -14.49 13.62 -25.24
N GLU A 38 -15.40 14.10 -24.39
CA GLU A 38 -15.40 13.78 -22.95
C GLU A 38 -15.77 12.31 -22.71
N ASN A 39 -16.71 11.76 -23.48
CA ASN A 39 -17.05 10.33 -23.41
C ASN A 39 -15.87 9.44 -23.86
N GLU A 40 -15.13 9.83 -24.91
CA GLU A 40 -13.92 9.13 -25.34
C GLU A 40 -12.85 9.14 -24.25
N LEU A 41 -12.59 10.31 -23.63
CA LEU A 41 -11.64 10.43 -22.53
C LEU A 41 -12.08 9.61 -21.30
N LEU A 42 -13.37 9.58 -20.99
CA LEU A 42 -13.91 8.78 -19.90
C LEU A 42 -13.70 7.27 -20.14
N ALA A 43 -13.94 6.81 -21.36
CA ALA A 43 -13.71 5.42 -21.75
C ALA A 43 -12.22 5.04 -21.61
N GLU A 44 -11.32 5.90 -22.07
CA GLU A 44 -9.86 5.72 -21.92
C GLU A 44 -9.45 5.69 -20.44
N LEU A 45 -9.96 6.61 -19.61
CA LEU A 45 -9.69 6.65 -18.17
C LEU A 45 -10.18 5.39 -17.45
N ALA A 46 -11.36 4.88 -17.80
CA ALA A 46 -11.91 3.65 -17.25
C ALA A 46 -11.09 2.43 -17.65
N GLU A 47 -10.57 2.38 -18.87
CA GLU A 47 -9.66 1.33 -19.32
C GLU A 47 -8.32 1.39 -18.55
N VAL A 48 -7.73 2.59 -18.39
CA VAL A 48 -6.50 2.78 -17.61
C VAL A 48 -6.70 2.31 -16.18
N TRP A 49 -7.81 2.70 -15.54
CA TRP A 49 -8.12 2.27 -14.18
C TRP A 49 -8.23 0.75 -14.09
N THR A 50 -9.00 0.11 -14.98
CA THR A 50 -9.22 -1.33 -15.00
C THR A 50 -7.91 -2.11 -15.18
N ARG A 51 -7.04 -1.62 -16.08
CA ARG A 51 -5.72 -2.21 -16.35
C ARG A 51 -4.83 -2.25 -15.12
N HIS A 52 -4.91 -1.23 -14.26
CA HIS A 52 -4.06 -1.08 -13.08
C HIS A 52 -4.69 -1.54 -11.77
N ALA A 53 -5.99 -1.74 -11.70
CA ALA A 53 -6.73 -2.05 -10.49
C ALA A 53 -6.21 -3.29 -9.74
N SER A 54 -5.92 -4.38 -10.45
CA SER A 54 -5.39 -5.62 -9.84
C SER A 54 -4.00 -5.41 -9.24
N ARG A 55 -3.12 -4.69 -9.96
CA ARG A 55 -1.77 -4.35 -9.46
C ARG A 55 -1.85 -3.47 -8.22
N ASN A 56 -2.68 -2.44 -8.24
CA ASN A 56 -2.81 -1.51 -7.12
C ASN A 56 -3.32 -2.22 -5.87
N ARG A 57 -4.36 -3.06 -5.97
CA ARG A 57 -4.84 -3.90 -4.87
C ARG A 57 -3.75 -4.83 -4.31
N LYS A 58 -2.94 -5.42 -5.18
CA LYS A 58 -1.81 -6.24 -4.73
C LYS A 58 -0.81 -5.42 -3.91
N LEU A 59 -0.47 -4.21 -4.36
CA LEU A 59 0.45 -3.31 -3.65
C LEU A 59 -0.09 -2.89 -2.28
N THR A 60 -1.39 -2.56 -2.21
CA THR A 60 -2.08 -2.27 -0.94
C THR A 60 -2.03 -3.48 0.00
N ALA A 61 -2.26 -4.69 -0.50
CA ALA A 61 -2.19 -5.91 0.31
C ALA A 61 -0.80 -6.09 0.94
N TYR A 62 0.28 -5.90 0.16
CA TYR A 62 1.65 -5.95 0.72
C TYR A 62 1.91 -4.83 1.73
N TYR A 63 1.42 -3.62 1.48
CA TYR A 63 1.55 -2.52 2.43
C TYR A 63 0.80 -2.79 3.73
N GLU A 64 -0.42 -3.32 3.64
CA GLU A 64 -1.27 -3.63 4.79
C GLU A 64 -0.92 -4.97 5.48
N SER A 65 0.05 -5.71 4.96
CA SER A 65 0.39 -7.06 5.43
C SER A 65 -0.81 -8.01 5.37
N LYS A 66 -1.53 -7.97 4.26
CA LYS A 66 -2.70 -8.82 3.95
C LYS A 66 -2.49 -9.68 2.70
N GLU A 67 -1.26 -9.73 2.19
CA GLU A 67 -0.93 -10.57 1.04
C GLU A 67 -1.10 -12.06 1.39
N PRO A 68 -1.64 -12.86 0.46
CA PRO A 68 -1.76 -14.29 0.68
C PRO A 68 -0.38 -14.97 0.68
N LEU A 69 -0.24 -16.03 1.46
CA LEU A 69 0.97 -16.86 1.44
C LEU A 69 1.19 -17.44 0.04
N VAL A 70 2.34 -17.15 -0.55
CA VAL A 70 2.76 -17.78 -1.82
C VAL A 70 3.28 -19.18 -1.52
N ASP A 71 2.42 -20.18 -1.66
CA ASP A 71 2.70 -21.58 -1.37
C ASP A 71 3.19 -22.32 -2.63
N PHE A 72 4.38 -22.90 -2.54
CA PHE A 72 4.96 -23.77 -3.58
C PHE A 72 4.79 -25.27 -3.24
N GLY A 73 3.70 -25.66 -2.60
CA GLY A 73 3.50 -27.03 -2.16
C GLY A 73 4.26 -27.34 -0.86
N LEU A 74 4.28 -26.39 0.08
CA LEU A 74 4.87 -26.60 1.40
C LEU A 74 4.18 -27.75 2.13
N THR A 75 4.98 -28.71 2.62
CA THR A 75 4.51 -29.81 3.44
C THR A 75 4.31 -29.33 4.89
N VAL A 76 3.46 -28.33 5.07
CA VAL A 76 3.12 -27.73 6.36
C VAL A 76 1.64 -27.95 6.62
N PRO A 77 1.24 -28.29 7.85
CA PRO A 77 -0.18 -28.44 8.21
C PRO A 77 -1.00 -27.21 7.82
N GLN A 78 -2.23 -27.43 7.33
CA GLN A 78 -3.10 -26.33 6.88
C GLN A 78 -3.41 -25.36 8.01
N SER A 79 -3.54 -25.83 9.25
CA SER A 79 -3.77 -25.00 10.43
C SER A 79 -2.68 -23.93 10.65
N ILE A 80 -1.42 -24.23 10.33
CA ILE A 80 -0.32 -23.26 10.42
C ILE A 80 -0.42 -22.24 9.28
N LYS A 81 -0.78 -22.68 8.08
CA LYS A 81 -0.99 -21.78 6.93
C LYS A 81 -2.16 -20.83 7.14
N ASP A 82 -3.23 -21.29 7.78
CA ASP A 82 -4.45 -20.50 8.04
C ASP A 82 -4.22 -19.39 9.10
N HIS A 83 -3.23 -19.57 9.99
CA HIS A 83 -2.85 -18.57 11.00
C HIS A 83 -1.63 -17.74 10.61
N TYR A 84 -1.20 -17.83 9.37
CA TYR A 84 -0.09 -17.08 8.84
C TYR A 84 -0.31 -15.56 8.96
N THR A 85 0.69 -14.85 9.46
CA THR A 85 0.70 -13.39 9.53
C THR A 85 1.88 -12.86 8.71
N PRO A 86 1.62 -12.09 7.65
CA PRO A 86 2.67 -11.52 6.82
C PRO A 86 3.57 -10.52 7.57
N LEU A 87 4.82 -10.42 7.12
CA LEU A 87 5.76 -9.43 7.63
C LEU A 87 5.42 -8.02 7.15
N GLY A 88 5.40 -7.06 8.07
CA GLY A 88 5.14 -5.64 7.81
C GLY A 88 6.31 -4.87 7.19
N TRP A 89 7.21 -5.54 6.45
CA TRP A 89 8.41 -4.92 5.90
C TRP A 89 8.11 -3.90 4.80
N ALA A 90 7.12 -4.17 3.94
CA ALA A 90 6.70 -3.24 2.91
C ALA A 90 6.19 -1.92 3.51
N ARG A 91 5.35 -2.00 4.55
CA ARG A 91 4.88 -0.84 5.29
C ARG A 91 6.05 -0.05 5.88
N LYS A 92 6.94 -0.74 6.59
CA LYS A 92 8.10 -0.11 7.21
C LYS A 92 8.95 0.67 6.20
N ALA A 93 9.22 0.07 5.04
CA ALA A 93 10.02 0.72 4.01
C ALA A 93 9.32 1.95 3.40
N VAL A 94 8.00 1.90 3.19
CA VAL A 94 7.23 3.03 2.68
C VAL A 94 7.19 4.15 3.70
N ASP A 95 6.82 3.84 4.94
CA ASP A 95 6.62 4.83 6.01
C ASP A 95 7.92 5.56 6.34
N MET A 96 9.04 4.85 6.42
CA MET A 96 10.35 5.48 6.68
C MET A 96 10.74 6.51 5.61
N LEU A 97 10.43 6.29 4.34
CA LEU A 97 10.69 7.28 3.30
C LEU A 97 9.67 8.41 3.34
N ALA A 98 8.39 8.08 3.53
CA ALA A 98 7.33 9.07 3.62
C ALA A 98 7.56 10.06 4.78
N GLU A 99 8.02 9.58 5.93
CA GLU A 99 8.32 10.39 7.11
C GLU A 99 9.48 11.38 6.89
N LEU A 100 10.37 11.10 5.94
CA LEU A 100 11.47 12.01 5.57
C LEU A 100 11.05 13.04 4.53
N CYS A 101 9.94 12.83 3.82
CA CYS A 101 9.40 13.78 2.85
C CYS A 101 8.50 14.80 3.59
N VAL A 102 9.06 15.90 4.01
CA VAL A 102 8.37 16.91 4.83
C VAL A 102 8.12 18.19 4.03
N PHE A 103 6.86 18.62 4.00
CA PHE A 103 6.50 19.93 3.45
C PHE A 103 6.51 20.99 4.56
N GLU A 104 7.42 21.97 4.44
CA GLU A 104 7.60 23.05 5.43
C GLU A 104 6.84 24.32 5.06
N GLY A 105 6.45 24.51 3.79
CA GLY A 105 5.74 25.69 3.32
C GLY A 105 6.24 26.23 2.00
N PHE A 106 5.69 27.39 1.59
CA PHE A 106 6.13 28.13 0.41
C PHE A 106 6.98 29.31 0.84
N VAL A 107 8.06 29.55 0.12
CA VAL A 107 8.95 30.68 0.33
C VAL A 107 8.97 31.55 -0.93
N SER A 108 8.79 32.86 -0.76
CA SER A 108 8.92 33.83 -1.85
C SER A 108 9.84 34.97 -1.42
N PRO A 109 10.80 35.39 -2.26
CA PRO A 109 11.68 36.50 -1.92
C PRO A 109 10.90 37.79 -1.67
N GLY A 110 11.05 38.36 -0.48
CA GLY A 110 10.49 39.68 -0.13
C GLY A 110 9.01 39.70 0.26
N VAL A 111 8.35 38.52 0.36
CA VAL A 111 6.95 38.42 0.79
C VAL A 111 6.82 37.25 1.77
N ASP A 112 6.30 37.51 2.96
CA ASP A 112 6.19 36.48 4.02
C ASP A 112 5.13 35.40 3.68
N ASP A 113 3.97 35.77 3.13
CA ASP A 113 2.93 34.85 2.70
C ASP A 113 2.38 35.25 1.33
N PRO A 114 2.99 34.77 0.21
CA PRO A 114 2.56 35.12 -1.12
C PRO A 114 1.15 34.56 -1.37
N PHE A 115 0.23 35.46 -1.74
CA PHE A 115 -1.18 35.11 -2.05
C PHE A 115 -1.92 34.42 -0.90
N GLN A 116 -1.51 34.64 0.37
CA GLN A 116 -2.11 34.00 1.55
C GLN A 116 -2.11 32.47 1.46
N LEU A 117 -1.12 31.88 0.77
CA LEU A 117 -1.01 30.43 0.57
C LEU A 117 -0.75 29.69 1.88
N GLN A 118 0.09 30.25 2.76
CA GLN A 118 0.41 29.64 4.04
C GLN A 118 -0.82 29.57 4.96
N ASP A 119 -1.59 30.67 5.03
CA ASP A 119 -2.85 30.71 5.77
C ASP A 119 -3.88 29.74 5.19
N PHE A 120 -4.03 29.68 3.87
CA PHE A 120 -4.90 28.73 3.19
C PHE A 120 -4.51 27.29 3.50
N MET A 121 -3.23 26.92 3.36
CA MET A 121 -2.73 25.56 3.60
C MET A 121 -2.92 25.16 5.07
N SER A 122 -2.71 26.06 6.00
CA SER A 122 -2.94 25.82 7.43
C SER A 122 -4.41 25.53 7.74
N ARG A 123 -5.33 26.29 7.12
CA ARG A 123 -6.78 26.10 7.31
C ARG A 123 -7.28 24.74 6.85
N ILE A 124 -6.74 24.22 5.76
CA ILE A 124 -7.16 22.91 5.22
C ILE A 124 -6.37 21.72 5.81
N GLY A 125 -5.40 21.97 6.69
CA GLY A 125 -4.52 20.94 7.22
C GLY A 125 -3.67 20.26 6.13
N PHE A 126 -3.19 21.05 5.17
CA PHE A 126 -2.55 20.56 3.94
C PHE A 126 -1.39 19.62 4.20
N THR A 127 -0.56 19.89 5.22
CA THR A 127 0.59 19.03 5.57
C THR A 127 0.16 17.58 5.82
N SER A 128 -0.92 17.38 6.58
CA SER A 128 -1.43 16.02 6.85
C SER A 128 -2.02 15.35 5.59
N VAL A 129 -2.76 16.12 4.78
CA VAL A 129 -3.34 15.65 3.53
C VAL A 129 -2.25 15.28 2.52
N LEU A 130 -1.22 16.11 2.43
CA LEU A 130 -0.07 15.88 1.54
C LEU A 130 0.74 14.65 1.99
N GLN A 131 0.96 14.48 3.29
CA GLN A 131 1.67 13.31 3.83
C GLN A 131 0.97 11.99 3.44
N GLN A 132 -0.35 11.94 3.53
CA GLN A 132 -1.13 10.80 3.07
C GLN A 132 -1.01 10.59 1.54
N ALA A 133 -1.02 11.68 0.77
CA ALA A 133 -0.84 11.62 -0.69
C ALA A 133 0.55 11.11 -1.09
N ILE A 134 1.60 11.54 -0.39
CA ILE A 134 2.98 11.05 -0.59
C ILE A 134 3.06 9.56 -0.26
N GLN A 135 2.51 9.14 0.87
CA GLN A 135 2.49 7.73 1.27
C GLN A 135 1.81 6.86 0.21
N THR A 136 0.64 7.26 -0.31
CA THR A 136 -0.05 6.53 -1.38
C THR A 136 0.69 6.57 -2.70
N ALA A 137 1.40 7.67 -3.02
CA ALA A 137 2.28 7.75 -4.18
C ALA A 137 3.45 6.74 -4.09
N LEU A 138 4.02 6.54 -2.91
CA LEU A 138 5.07 5.55 -2.69
C LEU A 138 4.53 4.11 -2.80
N ILE A 139 3.31 3.85 -2.33
CA ILE A 139 2.67 2.53 -2.43
C ILE A 139 2.37 2.17 -3.89
N HIS A 140 1.67 3.04 -4.63
CA HIS A 140 1.12 2.71 -5.94
C HIS A 140 1.98 3.19 -7.12
N GLY A 141 2.90 4.12 -6.86
CA GLY A 141 3.73 4.81 -7.86
C GLY A 141 3.29 6.24 -8.08
N CYS A 142 2.01 6.56 -7.92
CA CYS A 142 1.49 7.93 -7.99
C CYS A 142 0.26 8.13 -7.11
N SER A 143 0.02 9.37 -6.77
CA SER A 143 -1.23 9.93 -6.29
C SER A 143 -1.50 11.25 -7.00
N PHE A 144 -2.65 11.85 -6.76
CA PHE A 144 -3.05 13.06 -7.47
C PHE A 144 -3.56 14.11 -6.51
N LEU A 145 -3.21 15.39 -6.80
CA LEU A 145 -3.76 16.56 -6.16
C LEU A 145 -4.69 17.23 -7.18
N SER A 146 -5.95 17.43 -6.85
CA SER A 146 -6.85 18.26 -7.65
C SER A 146 -7.10 19.58 -6.95
N VAL A 147 -7.12 20.66 -7.74
CA VAL A 147 -7.42 22.03 -7.30
C VAL A 147 -8.67 22.48 -8.04
N ILE A 148 -9.74 22.72 -7.30
CA ILE A 148 -11.03 23.12 -7.84
C ILE A 148 -11.56 24.35 -7.09
N GLN A 149 -12.65 24.93 -7.54
CA GLN A 149 -13.37 25.99 -6.81
C GLN A 149 -14.57 25.38 -6.07
N ASP A 150 -14.88 25.92 -4.90
CA ASP A 150 -16.15 25.66 -4.22
C ASP A 150 -17.28 26.54 -4.78
N ALA A 151 -18.47 26.45 -4.20
CA ALA A 151 -19.63 27.25 -4.62
C ALA A 151 -19.45 28.77 -4.44
N GLU A 152 -18.53 29.15 -3.56
CA GLU A 152 -18.16 30.56 -3.28
C GLU A 152 -16.90 31.00 -4.04
N ASN A 153 -16.48 30.24 -5.06
CA ASN A 153 -15.28 30.45 -5.87
C ASN A 153 -13.96 30.45 -5.04
N ARG A 154 -13.94 29.80 -3.88
CA ARG A 154 -12.73 29.65 -3.08
C ARG A 154 -11.97 28.38 -3.53
N PRO A 155 -10.63 28.38 -3.46
CA PRO A 155 -9.87 27.19 -3.81
C PRO A 155 -10.12 26.02 -2.85
N LEU A 156 -10.22 24.83 -3.40
CA LEU A 156 -10.36 23.58 -2.68
C LEU A 156 -9.35 22.56 -3.24
N ILE A 157 -8.50 22.01 -2.37
CA ILE A 157 -7.56 20.95 -2.73
C ILE A 157 -8.09 19.62 -2.25
N ARG A 158 -7.99 18.60 -3.11
CA ARG A 158 -8.30 17.19 -2.79
C ARG A 158 -7.19 16.28 -3.25
N THR A 159 -7.01 15.20 -2.55
CA THR A 159 -6.08 14.12 -2.90
C THR A 159 -6.84 12.91 -3.40
N HIS A 160 -6.26 12.22 -4.38
CA HIS A 160 -6.82 11.00 -4.94
C HIS A 160 -5.74 9.93 -5.02
N THR A 161 -6.09 8.72 -4.56
CA THR A 161 -5.20 7.57 -4.64
C THR A 161 -5.27 6.91 -6.00
N ALA A 162 -4.24 6.22 -6.43
CA ALA A 162 -4.27 5.46 -7.69
C ALA A 162 -5.23 4.26 -7.66
N GLU A 163 -5.76 3.87 -6.50
CA GLU A 163 -6.80 2.84 -6.40
C GLU A 163 -8.18 3.37 -6.81
N SER A 164 -8.46 4.63 -6.46
CA SER A 164 -9.74 5.28 -6.74
C SER A 164 -9.70 6.23 -7.93
N SER A 165 -8.57 6.36 -8.62
CA SER A 165 -8.42 7.33 -9.71
C SER A 165 -7.58 6.79 -10.86
N ALA A 166 -7.76 7.41 -12.02
CA ALA A 166 -6.94 7.18 -13.21
C ALA A 166 -6.69 8.51 -13.92
N ALA A 167 -5.56 8.62 -14.59
CA ALA A 167 -5.20 9.82 -15.35
C ALA A 167 -4.54 9.47 -16.68
N ILE A 168 -4.72 10.35 -17.66
CA ILE A 168 -4.08 10.32 -18.97
C ILE A 168 -2.99 11.38 -18.99
N TRP A 169 -1.83 11.04 -19.55
CA TRP A 169 -0.69 11.94 -19.63
C TRP A 169 -0.61 12.63 -21.00
N ASP A 170 -0.40 13.93 -20.98
CA ASP A 170 -0.10 14.75 -22.14
C ASP A 170 1.44 14.82 -22.27
N TYR A 171 2.00 14.03 -23.18
CA TYR A 171 3.45 13.96 -23.38
C TYR A 171 4.08 15.27 -23.89
N PRO A 172 3.50 15.96 -24.90
CA PRO A 172 4.02 17.24 -25.37
C PRO A 172 4.10 18.31 -24.29
N ASN A 173 3.06 18.44 -23.48
CA ASN A 173 2.95 19.49 -22.46
C ASN A 173 3.41 19.02 -21.06
N ARG A 174 3.81 17.74 -20.90
CA ARG A 174 4.31 17.13 -19.66
C ARG A 174 3.40 17.36 -18.46
N ARG A 175 2.10 17.16 -18.64
CA ARG A 175 1.06 17.38 -17.63
C ARG A 175 -0.05 16.33 -17.70
N VAL A 176 -0.92 16.30 -16.72
CA VAL A 176 -2.12 15.49 -16.76
C VAL A 176 -3.09 16.09 -17.78
N LYS A 177 -3.53 15.29 -18.78
CA LYS A 177 -4.50 15.69 -19.80
C LYS A 177 -5.93 15.64 -19.26
N ALA A 178 -6.26 14.56 -18.59
CA ALA A 178 -7.53 14.32 -17.95
C ALA A 178 -7.35 13.34 -16.77
N CYS A 179 -8.23 13.43 -15.79
CA CYS A 179 -8.23 12.53 -14.66
C CYS A 179 -9.68 12.17 -14.27
N MET A 180 -9.85 10.95 -13.77
CA MET A 180 -11.10 10.48 -13.17
C MET A 180 -10.82 10.07 -11.73
N ALA A 181 -11.70 10.47 -10.82
CA ALA A 181 -11.69 10.01 -9.44
C ALA A 181 -13.05 9.42 -9.08
N ILE A 182 -13.05 8.25 -8.47
CA ILE A 182 -14.25 7.59 -7.94
C ILE A 182 -14.53 8.20 -6.57
N THR A 183 -15.76 8.71 -6.39
CA THR A 183 -16.16 9.40 -5.17
C THR A 183 -17.11 8.57 -4.33
N ASP A 184 -17.90 7.71 -4.97
CA ASP A 184 -18.92 6.93 -4.30
C ASP A 184 -18.99 5.51 -4.84
N VAL A 185 -19.32 4.57 -3.94
CA VAL A 185 -19.53 3.16 -4.26
C VAL A 185 -20.78 2.61 -3.57
N ASN A 186 -21.42 1.63 -4.20
CA ASN A 186 -22.56 0.93 -3.62
C ASN A 186 -22.10 -0.19 -2.66
N ASN A 187 -23.07 -0.89 -2.04
CA ASN A 187 -22.80 -2.01 -1.13
C ASN A 187 -22.09 -3.20 -1.82
N ASP A 188 -22.15 -3.29 -3.14
CA ASP A 188 -21.50 -4.33 -3.95
C ASP A 188 -20.08 -3.89 -4.39
N ASN A 189 -19.57 -2.78 -3.85
CA ASN A 189 -18.29 -2.18 -4.22
C ASN A 189 -18.20 -1.79 -5.71
N GLU A 190 -19.31 -1.45 -6.36
CA GLU A 190 -19.31 -0.86 -7.69
C GLU A 190 -19.32 0.67 -7.58
N ALA A 191 -18.61 1.33 -8.47
CA ALA A 191 -18.60 2.79 -8.54
C ALA A 191 -19.99 3.33 -8.94
N ILE A 192 -20.51 4.28 -8.16
CA ILE A 192 -21.76 5.00 -8.40
C ILE A 192 -21.59 6.51 -8.48
N GLY A 193 -20.43 7.03 -8.09
CA GLY A 193 -20.06 8.44 -8.20
C GLY A 193 -18.67 8.61 -8.79
N LEU A 194 -18.53 9.53 -9.74
CA LEU A 194 -17.26 9.89 -10.37
C LEU A 194 -17.13 11.41 -10.44
N VAL A 195 -15.90 11.88 -10.31
CA VAL A 195 -15.52 13.24 -10.72
C VAL A 195 -14.54 13.14 -11.86
N LEU A 196 -14.85 13.82 -12.95
CA LEU A 196 -14.05 13.88 -14.16
C LEU A 196 -13.39 15.27 -14.23
N TYR A 197 -12.08 15.29 -14.20
CA TYR A 197 -11.25 16.47 -14.36
C TYR A 197 -10.82 16.53 -15.83
N MET A 198 -11.60 17.25 -16.63
CA MET A 198 -11.36 17.40 -18.08
C MET A 198 -10.61 18.71 -18.38
N PRO A 199 -10.05 18.89 -19.57
CA PRO A 199 -9.31 20.12 -19.91
C PRO A 199 -10.15 21.39 -19.77
N THR A 200 -11.41 21.34 -20.13
CA THR A 200 -12.30 22.54 -20.18
C THR A 200 -13.18 22.70 -18.96
N ARG A 201 -13.52 21.61 -18.30
CA ARG A 201 -14.42 21.62 -17.13
C ARG A 201 -14.24 20.40 -16.24
N ASN A 202 -14.53 20.58 -14.97
CA ASN A 202 -14.66 19.50 -13.99
C ASN A 202 -16.13 19.07 -13.93
N ILE A 203 -16.40 17.77 -13.94
CA ILE A 203 -17.76 17.24 -14.07
C ILE A 203 -17.99 16.20 -12.99
N SER A 204 -19.05 16.35 -12.20
CA SER A 204 -19.50 15.30 -11.29
C SER A 204 -20.58 14.46 -11.97
N VAL A 205 -20.43 13.14 -11.89
CA VAL A 205 -21.31 12.16 -12.52
C VAL A 205 -21.75 11.16 -11.45
N SER A 206 -23.03 10.85 -11.43
CA SER A 206 -23.59 9.86 -10.51
C SER A 206 -24.41 8.82 -11.26
N ARG A 207 -24.50 7.62 -10.66
CA ARG A 207 -25.29 6.51 -11.17
C ARG A 207 -26.50 6.26 -10.27
N SER A 208 -27.70 6.34 -10.83
CA SER A 208 -28.94 5.99 -10.14
C SER A 208 -29.77 5.05 -11.01
N LEU A 209 -30.33 4.00 -10.41
CA LEU A 209 -31.13 2.97 -11.11
C LEU A 209 -30.43 2.38 -12.36
N GLY A 210 -29.11 2.26 -12.32
CA GLY A 210 -28.32 1.72 -13.43
C GLY A 210 -27.91 2.73 -14.51
N THR A 211 -28.44 3.94 -14.49
CA THR A 211 -28.16 4.99 -15.49
C THR A 211 -27.23 6.04 -14.90
N TRP A 212 -26.22 6.45 -15.68
CA TRP A 212 -25.31 7.53 -15.32
C TRP A 212 -25.83 8.87 -15.83
N TYR A 213 -25.68 9.93 -15.05
CA TYR A 213 -26.07 11.29 -15.39
C TYR A 213 -25.11 12.31 -14.82
N VAL A 214 -25.01 13.46 -15.50
CA VAL A 214 -24.21 14.58 -15.02
C VAL A 214 -24.97 15.27 -13.89
N GLN A 215 -24.34 15.36 -12.72
CA GLN A 215 -24.89 16.00 -11.52
C GLN A 215 -24.54 17.49 -11.46
N GLY A 216 -23.35 17.85 -11.93
CA GLY A 216 -22.87 19.21 -11.97
C GLY A 216 -21.62 19.34 -12.83
N SER A 217 -21.35 20.56 -13.29
CA SER A 217 -20.12 20.86 -13.99
C SER A 217 -19.64 22.26 -13.67
N GLN A 218 -18.31 22.44 -13.66
CA GLN A 218 -17.64 23.70 -13.39
C GLN A 218 -16.52 23.90 -14.39
N PRO A 219 -16.40 25.05 -15.06
CA PRO A 219 -15.30 25.31 -15.98
C PRO A 219 -13.96 25.30 -15.24
N THR A 220 -12.90 24.92 -15.93
CA THR A 220 -11.53 25.02 -15.40
C THR A 220 -11.04 26.48 -15.51
N VAL A 221 -10.21 26.89 -14.57
CA VAL A 221 -9.71 28.28 -14.51
C VAL A 221 -8.82 28.65 -15.70
N ASN A 222 -8.03 27.69 -16.21
CA ASN A 222 -7.02 27.95 -17.25
C ASN A 222 -7.34 27.26 -18.59
N GLY A 223 -8.49 26.56 -18.72
CA GLY A 223 -8.71 25.67 -19.86
C GLY A 223 -7.80 24.42 -19.86
N GLU A 224 -7.26 24.04 -18.70
CA GLU A 224 -6.39 22.91 -18.49
C GLU A 224 -6.91 22.01 -17.36
N CYS A 225 -6.50 20.73 -17.39
CA CYS A 225 -6.87 19.82 -16.31
C CYS A 225 -6.31 20.31 -14.97
N SER A 226 -7.15 20.43 -13.96
CA SER A 226 -6.83 20.94 -12.64
C SER A 226 -6.23 19.88 -11.70
N VAL A 227 -5.58 18.86 -12.25
CA VAL A 227 -4.99 17.74 -11.48
C VAL A 227 -3.48 17.69 -11.67
N PHE A 228 -2.78 17.60 -10.56
CA PHE A 228 -1.32 17.51 -10.49
C PHE A 228 -0.94 16.13 -9.94
N ARG A 229 0.04 15.49 -10.57
CA ARG A 229 0.51 14.18 -10.15
C ARG A 229 1.60 14.29 -9.06
N LEU A 230 1.53 13.50 -8.03
CA LEU A 230 2.66 13.14 -7.18
C LEU A 230 3.16 11.78 -7.64
N ALA A 231 4.32 11.69 -8.26
CA ALA A 231 4.80 10.44 -8.87
C ALA A 231 6.20 10.10 -8.40
N TYR A 232 6.35 8.91 -7.81
CA TYR A 232 7.62 8.42 -7.31
C TYR A 232 8.45 7.78 -8.43
N LYS A 233 9.71 8.24 -8.59
CA LYS A 233 10.64 7.78 -9.63
C LYS A 233 10.00 7.79 -11.03
N ALA A 234 9.32 8.89 -11.37
CA ALA A 234 8.76 9.09 -12.70
C ALA A 234 9.84 9.19 -13.75
N THR A 235 9.56 8.65 -14.94
CA THR A 235 10.43 8.74 -16.11
C THR A 235 9.59 9.18 -17.31
N GLU A 236 10.23 9.59 -18.40
CA GLU A 236 9.52 9.97 -19.62
C GLU A 236 8.62 8.83 -20.15
N VAL A 237 9.10 7.58 -20.08
CA VAL A 237 8.32 6.39 -20.50
C VAL A 237 7.24 6.01 -19.47
N LYS A 238 7.46 6.31 -18.18
CA LYS A 238 6.54 6.02 -17.09
C LYS A 238 6.21 7.28 -16.31
N PRO A 239 5.38 8.16 -16.90
CA PRO A 239 5.07 9.46 -16.29
C PRO A 239 4.40 9.34 -14.91
N PHE A 240 3.66 8.30 -14.63
CA PHE A 240 3.03 8.04 -13.33
C PHE A 240 3.91 7.23 -12.38
N GLY A 241 5.23 7.19 -12.62
CA GLY A 241 6.20 6.62 -11.70
C GLY A 241 6.14 5.12 -11.52
N ARG A 242 6.69 4.66 -10.39
CA ARG A 242 6.77 3.25 -9.99
C ARG A 242 6.51 3.14 -8.50
N SER A 243 5.93 2.02 -8.07
CA SER A 243 5.80 1.72 -6.64
C SER A 243 7.18 1.57 -5.98
N ARG A 244 7.29 2.05 -4.74
CA ARG A 244 8.43 1.73 -3.89
C ARG A 244 8.44 0.24 -3.54
N ILE A 245 7.25 -0.38 -3.37
CA ILE A 245 7.11 -1.83 -3.20
C ILE A 245 7.39 -2.50 -4.55
N SER A 246 8.67 -2.70 -4.86
CA SER A 246 9.12 -3.27 -6.12
C SER A 246 8.83 -4.77 -6.20
N HIS A 247 8.97 -5.35 -7.39
CA HIS A 247 8.77 -6.79 -7.58
C HIS A 247 9.78 -7.61 -6.79
N ASP A 248 11.02 -7.17 -6.74
CA ASP A 248 12.10 -7.81 -5.96
C ASP A 248 11.77 -7.74 -4.46
N ALA A 249 11.30 -6.59 -3.95
CA ALA A 249 10.88 -6.45 -2.57
C ALA A 249 9.74 -7.43 -2.21
N MET A 250 8.73 -7.55 -3.07
CA MET A 250 7.64 -8.52 -2.89
C MET A 250 8.17 -9.96 -2.84
N ASN A 251 9.07 -10.35 -3.76
CA ASN A 251 9.65 -11.70 -3.79
C ASN A 251 10.48 -12.01 -2.54
N ILE A 252 11.22 -11.02 -2.01
CA ILE A 252 11.99 -11.17 -0.77
C ILE A 252 11.06 -11.37 0.42
N ILE A 253 9.98 -10.57 0.51
CA ILE A 253 8.95 -10.70 1.56
C ILE A 253 8.31 -12.09 1.49
N ASP A 254 7.92 -12.56 0.32
CA ASP A 254 7.34 -13.90 0.12
C ASP A 254 8.31 -15.01 0.56
N GLY A 255 9.62 -14.84 0.29
CA GLY A 255 10.66 -15.75 0.75
C GLY A 255 10.79 -15.77 2.27
N ALA A 256 10.79 -14.62 2.90
CA ALA A 256 10.83 -14.46 4.35
C ALA A 256 9.58 -15.04 5.02
N ASN A 257 8.41 -14.77 4.49
CA ASN A 257 7.13 -15.29 4.97
C ASN A 257 7.09 -16.82 4.94
N ARG A 258 7.53 -17.44 3.84
CA ARG A 258 7.66 -18.91 3.76
C ARG A 258 8.67 -19.48 4.78
N THR A 259 9.73 -18.72 5.06
CA THR A 259 10.73 -19.14 6.06
C THR A 259 10.13 -19.14 7.46
N ILE A 260 9.31 -18.15 7.81
CA ILE A 260 8.59 -18.10 9.10
C ILE A 260 7.63 -19.28 9.23
N VAL A 261 6.81 -19.53 8.22
CA VAL A 261 5.84 -20.65 8.25
C VAL A 261 6.55 -21.99 8.42
N ARG A 262 7.72 -22.18 7.79
CA ARG A 262 8.55 -23.39 7.99
C ARG A 262 9.16 -23.45 9.39
N ALA A 263 9.58 -22.30 9.93
CA ALA A 263 10.11 -22.21 11.27
C ALA A 263 9.04 -22.57 12.32
N GLU A 264 7.82 -22.06 12.17
CA GLU A 264 6.68 -22.39 13.04
C GLU A 264 6.36 -23.89 12.98
N ALA A 265 6.27 -24.46 11.78
CA ALA A 265 6.09 -25.89 11.62
C ALA A 265 7.20 -26.71 12.27
N ASN A 266 8.46 -26.28 12.13
CA ASN A 266 9.60 -26.95 12.80
C ASN A 266 9.54 -26.79 14.32
N ALA A 267 9.08 -25.66 14.84
CA ALA A 267 8.89 -25.42 16.27
C ALA A 267 7.88 -26.41 16.90
N GLU A 268 6.77 -26.70 16.20
CA GLU A 268 5.80 -27.71 16.63
C GLU A 268 6.42 -29.09 16.72
N PHE A 269 7.22 -29.48 15.72
CA PHE A 269 7.94 -30.77 15.75
C PHE A 269 9.06 -30.81 16.81
N TYR A 270 9.67 -29.67 17.10
CA TYR A 270 10.70 -29.55 18.13
C TYR A 270 10.10 -29.69 19.53
N ALA A 271 8.94 -29.07 19.76
CA ALA A 271 8.22 -29.15 21.03
C ALA A 271 7.78 -30.58 21.37
N PHE A 272 7.52 -31.40 20.32
CA PHE A 272 7.07 -32.78 20.48
C PHE A 272 7.94 -33.75 19.66
N PRO A 273 9.15 -34.09 20.15
CA PRO A 273 10.06 -34.96 19.43
C PRO A 273 9.44 -36.34 19.20
N LYS A 274 9.53 -36.83 17.96
CA LYS A 274 9.01 -38.15 17.62
C LYS A 274 9.86 -39.25 18.24
N ILE A 275 9.21 -40.15 18.94
CA ILE A 275 9.79 -41.34 19.52
C ILE A 275 9.42 -42.53 18.64
N LEU A 276 10.40 -43.25 18.16
CA LEU A 276 10.25 -44.52 17.45
C LEU A 276 10.37 -45.68 18.43
N LEU A 277 9.30 -46.42 18.58
CA LEU A 277 9.27 -47.67 19.30
C LEU A 277 9.36 -48.83 18.28
N MET A 278 10.43 -49.59 18.31
CA MET A 278 10.60 -50.75 17.43
C MET A 278 10.58 -52.04 18.26
N GLY A 279 9.92 -53.08 17.73
CA GLY A 279 9.78 -54.35 18.43
C GLY A 279 8.65 -54.37 19.47
N THR A 280 7.57 -53.62 19.21
CA THR A 280 6.38 -53.63 20.05
C THR A 280 5.37 -54.70 19.62
N SER A 281 4.55 -55.21 20.58
CA SER A 281 3.45 -56.13 20.26
C SER A 281 2.38 -55.46 19.38
N ASP A 282 1.62 -56.27 18.59
CA ASP A 282 0.55 -55.82 17.70
C ASP A 282 -0.55 -55.04 18.43
N GLU A 283 -0.74 -55.26 19.73
CA GLU A 283 -1.70 -54.53 20.56
C GLU A 283 -1.34 -53.05 20.72
N LEU A 284 -0.05 -52.69 20.83
CA LEU A 284 0.42 -51.30 20.90
C LEU A 284 0.36 -50.62 19.53
N ALA A 285 0.54 -51.36 18.45
CA ALA A 285 0.43 -50.85 17.08
C ALA A 285 -1.02 -50.54 16.67
N SER A 286 -2.01 -51.11 17.36
CA SER A 286 -3.45 -50.87 17.10
C SER A 286 -4.11 -49.76 17.90
N LEU A 287 -3.35 -49.01 18.72
CA LEU A 287 -3.89 -47.88 19.51
C LEU A 287 -4.47 -46.79 18.62
N SER A 288 -5.66 -46.33 18.99
CA SER A 288 -6.23 -45.13 18.35
C SER A 288 -5.31 -43.89 18.55
N ALA A 289 -5.38 -42.94 17.62
CA ALA A 289 -4.59 -41.71 17.68
C ALA A 289 -4.73 -40.95 19.02
N ASP A 290 -5.93 -40.97 19.62
CA ASP A 290 -6.25 -40.38 20.94
C ASP A 290 -5.56 -41.14 22.09
N ALA A 291 -5.51 -42.45 22.04
CA ALA A 291 -4.84 -43.26 23.04
C ALA A 291 -3.33 -43.16 22.91
N ALA A 292 -2.80 -43.09 21.69
CA ALA A 292 -1.38 -42.84 21.43
C ALA A 292 -0.96 -41.43 21.91
N LEU A 293 -1.80 -40.42 21.72
CA LEU A 293 -1.55 -39.04 22.20
C LEU A 293 -1.56 -38.99 23.74
N LYS A 294 -2.50 -39.66 24.39
CA LYS A 294 -2.56 -39.76 25.87
C LYS A 294 -1.37 -40.49 26.44
N LEU A 295 -0.89 -41.54 25.78
CA LEU A 295 0.32 -42.27 26.16
C LEU A 295 1.56 -41.38 26.01
N TYR A 296 1.61 -40.58 24.97
CA TYR A 296 2.69 -39.64 24.66
C TYR A 296 2.74 -38.47 25.64
N MET A 297 1.57 -37.91 26.01
CA MET A 297 1.45 -36.81 26.95
C MET A 297 1.50 -37.26 28.42
N GLY A 298 1.17 -38.53 28.68
CA GLY A 298 1.27 -39.13 30.02
C GLY A 298 2.71 -39.52 30.33
N ARG A 299 3.25 -39.05 31.46
CA ARG A 299 4.62 -39.29 31.92
C ARG A 299 4.97 -40.75 32.25
N TYR A 300 4.16 -41.72 31.82
CA TYR A 300 4.31 -43.13 32.10
C TYR A 300 4.59 -43.90 30.80
N ASN A 301 5.85 -44.13 30.50
CA ASN A 301 6.28 -45.03 29.44
C ASN A 301 6.30 -46.47 29.99
N MET A 302 5.17 -47.19 29.98
CA MET A 302 5.20 -48.63 30.16
C MET A 302 5.51 -49.28 28.83
N ILE A 303 6.67 -49.87 28.70
CA ILE A 303 7.11 -50.61 27.53
C ILE A 303 6.99 -52.07 27.87
N SER A 304 6.08 -52.78 27.22
CA SER A 304 5.98 -54.23 27.36
C SER A 304 7.05 -54.94 26.51
N LYS A 305 7.52 -56.08 26.95
CA LYS A 305 8.33 -56.98 26.12
C LYS A 305 7.50 -57.58 24.99
N ASP A 306 8.15 -57.89 23.86
CA ASP A 306 7.49 -58.60 22.77
C ASP A 306 7.17 -60.07 23.11
N ALA A 307 6.56 -60.79 22.16
CA ALA A 307 6.20 -62.20 22.36
C ALA A 307 7.39 -63.12 22.61
N ASP A 308 8.58 -62.73 22.18
CA ASP A 308 9.84 -63.46 22.35
C ASP A 308 10.62 -63.06 23.62
N GLY A 309 10.10 -62.08 24.36
CA GLY A 309 10.69 -61.61 25.64
C GLY A 309 11.74 -60.54 25.48
N ASP A 310 11.94 -60.01 24.31
CA ASP A 310 12.87 -58.92 24.02
C ASP A 310 12.28 -57.56 24.38
N SER A 311 13.13 -56.68 24.85
CA SER A 311 12.74 -55.28 25.18
C SER A 311 12.72 -54.43 23.92
N PRO A 312 11.66 -53.65 23.64
CA PRO A 312 11.63 -52.78 22.47
C PRO A 312 12.71 -51.69 22.49
N THR A 313 13.23 -51.44 21.32
CA THR A 313 14.24 -50.35 21.18
C THR A 313 13.55 -49.03 21.05
N VAL A 314 13.92 -48.08 21.91
CA VAL A 314 13.40 -46.70 21.89
C VAL A 314 14.43 -45.83 21.21
N THR A 315 14.08 -45.24 20.07
CA THR A 315 14.93 -44.27 19.39
C THR A 315 14.19 -42.93 19.31
N GLN A 316 14.74 -41.91 19.94
CA GLN A 316 14.27 -40.55 19.79
C GLN A 316 14.89 -39.94 18.54
N LEU A 317 14.06 -39.49 17.61
CA LEU A 317 14.53 -38.73 16.47
C LEU A 317 15.03 -37.37 16.95
N ALA A 318 16.24 -37.01 16.53
CA ALA A 318 16.81 -35.72 16.86
C ALA A 318 15.93 -34.60 16.32
N ALA A 319 15.62 -33.65 17.17
CA ALA A 319 14.89 -32.44 16.75
C ALA A 319 15.79 -31.58 15.85
N SER A 320 15.22 -31.00 14.80
CA SER A 320 15.95 -30.10 13.90
C SER A 320 16.19 -28.75 14.59
N SER A 321 17.42 -28.20 14.52
CA SER A 321 17.71 -26.87 15.05
C SER A 321 16.86 -25.79 14.36
N MET A 322 16.47 -24.76 15.10
CA MET A 322 15.82 -23.56 14.58
C MET A 322 16.79 -22.56 13.92
N ASP A 323 18.10 -22.68 14.20
CA ASP A 323 19.13 -21.75 13.76
C ASP A 323 19.19 -21.54 12.23
N PRO A 324 19.05 -22.59 11.39
CA PRO A 324 19.01 -22.40 9.93
C PRO A 324 17.86 -21.50 9.47
N HIS A 325 16.70 -21.60 10.10
CA HIS A 325 15.54 -20.74 9.77
C HIS A 325 15.78 -19.29 10.17
N LEU A 326 16.34 -19.07 11.37
CA LEU A 326 16.69 -17.74 11.85
C LEU A 326 17.78 -17.10 10.99
N THR A 327 18.80 -17.87 10.61
CA THR A 327 19.87 -17.41 9.71
C THR A 327 19.32 -17.03 8.34
N MET A 328 18.42 -17.84 7.78
CA MET A 328 17.77 -17.55 6.50
C MET A 328 16.89 -16.31 6.59
N LEU A 329 16.12 -16.13 7.67
CA LEU A 329 15.31 -14.94 7.90
C LEU A 329 16.17 -13.67 8.00
N LYS A 330 17.30 -13.73 8.72
CA LYS A 330 18.29 -12.64 8.78
C LYS A 330 18.83 -12.30 7.38
N SER A 331 19.09 -13.30 6.55
CA SER A 331 19.55 -13.10 5.17
C SER A 331 18.48 -12.41 4.31
N TRP A 332 17.21 -12.83 4.39
CA TRP A 332 16.11 -12.18 3.71
C TRP A 332 15.97 -10.72 4.14
N ALA A 333 16.03 -10.44 5.43
CA ALA A 333 15.92 -9.09 5.95
C ALA A 333 17.10 -8.20 5.50
N ALA A 334 18.34 -8.73 5.44
CA ALA A 334 19.48 -8.00 4.90
C ALA A 334 19.31 -7.68 3.40
N MET A 335 18.82 -8.65 2.62
CA MET A 335 18.52 -8.43 1.20
C MET A 335 17.42 -7.37 1.01
N PHE A 336 16.35 -7.43 1.81
CA PHE A 336 15.28 -6.45 1.79
C PHE A 336 15.77 -5.05 2.17
N ALA A 337 16.53 -4.93 3.24
CA ALA A 337 17.13 -3.67 3.68
C ALA A 337 17.97 -3.02 2.58
N SER A 338 18.81 -3.81 1.91
CA SER A 338 19.61 -3.35 0.77
C SER A 338 18.75 -2.94 -0.43
N ALA A 339 17.73 -3.73 -0.79
CA ALA A 339 16.85 -3.42 -1.92
C ALA A 339 16.01 -2.15 -1.70
N MET A 340 15.71 -1.82 -0.45
CA MET A 340 14.86 -0.69 -0.07
C MET A 340 15.63 0.52 0.48
N ASN A 341 16.97 0.47 0.48
CA ASN A 341 17.84 1.52 1.03
C ASN A 341 17.46 1.89 2.48
N ILE A 342 17.12 0.90 3.32
CA ILE A 342 16.79 1.13 4.73
C ILE A 342 17.83 0.44 5.63
N PRO A 343 18.09 0.95 6.84
CA PRO A 343 18.97 0.29 7.79
C PRO A 343 18.45 -1.11 8.16
N ALA A 344 19.32 -2.12 8.15
CA ALA A 344 18.94 -3.49 8.53
C ALA A 344 18.43 -3.57 9.98
N SER A 345 18.91 -2.70 10.85
CA SER A 345 18.43 -2.55 12.23
C SER A 345 16.95 -2.19 12.32
N SER A 346 16.39 -1.49 11.32
CA SER A 346 14.97 -1.16 11.24
C SER A 346 14.07 -2.38 11.06
N LEU A 347 14.63 -3.52 10.63
CA LEU A 347 13.93 -4.80 10.46
C LEU A 347 14.17 -5.77 11.64
N GLY A 348 14.72 -5.29 12.75
CA GLY A 348 14.99 -6.10 13.92
C GLY A 348 16.27 -6.95 13.84
N ILE A 349 17.13 -6.71 12.82
CA ILE A 349 18.43 -7.38 12.73
C ILE A 349 19.43 -6.55 13.53
N VAL A 350 19.79 -7.07 14.71
CA VAL A 350 20.88 -6.54 15.49
C VAL A 350 22.10 -7.43 15.25
N SER A 351 23.25 -6.83 14.91
CA SER A 351 24.51 -7.56 14.85
C SER A 351 25.03 -7.69 16.27
N ASP A 352 24.96 -8.89 16.83
CA ASP A 352 25.49 -9.19 18.18
C ASP A 352 27.03 -8.99 18.29
N ALA A 353 27.70 -8.91 17.14
CA ALA A 353 29.15 -8.87 17.08
C ALA A 353 29.75 -7.44 17.15
N ASN A 354 29.00 -6.40 16.93
CA ASN A 354 29.48 -5.01 16.98
C ASN A 354 28.31 -4.05 17.26
N PRO A 355 28.25 -3.41 18.42
CA PRO A 355 27.31 -2.32 18.62
C PRO A 355 27.62 -1.23 17.57
N THR A 356 26.69 -0.98 16.69
CA THR A 356 26.80 0.02 15.61
C THR A 356 27.04 1.37 16.28
N SER A 357 28.16 2.04 15.97
CA SER A 357 28.37 3.42 16.45
C SER A 357 27.30 4.35 15.91
N ALA A 358 27.05 5.48 16.56
CA ALA A 358 26.09 6.47 16.08
C ALA A 358 26.41 6.89 14.64
N ASP A 359 27.70 7.09 14.31
CA ASP A 359 28.19 7.45 12.98
C ASP A 359 27.87 6.35 11.92
N ALA A 360 28.00 5.06 12.29
CA ALA A 360 27.66 3.98 11.37
C ALA A 360 26.15 3.86 11.14
N THR A 361 25.33 4.17 12.14
CA THR A 361 23.86 4.23 12.00
C THR A 361 23.44 5.40 11.11
N GLU A 362 24.11 6.52 11.22
CA GLU A 362 23.87 7.70 10.38
C GLU A 362 24.28 7.43 8.93
N ALA A 363 25.44 6.84 8.69
CA ALA A 363 25.87 6.43 7.35
C ALA A 363 24.90 5.44 6.69
N GLN A 364 24.29 4.53 7.44
CA GLN A 364 23.27 3.61 6.90
C GLN A 364 21.97 4.32 6.48
N ARG A 365 21.71 5.53 6.95
CA ARG A 365 20.53 6.34 6.58
C ARG A 365 20.79 7.27 5.40
N GLU A 366 22.04 7.48 5.02
CA GLU A 366 22.41 8.47 4.00
C GLU A 366 21.72 8.19 2.66
N ASP A 367 21.71 6.95 2.20
CA ASP A 367 21.05 6.56 0.95
C ASP A 367 19.54 6.85 0.98
N LEU A 368 18.88 6.59 2.13
CA LEU A 368 17.47 6.89 2.32
C LEU A 368 17.20 8.41 2.32
N ILE A 369 18.09 9.20 2.93
CA ILE A 369 17.99 10.66 2.94
C ILE A 369 18.18 11.22 1.53
N ILE A 370 19.13 10.69 0.75
CA ILE A 370 19.32 11.08 -0.64
C ILE A 370 18.06 10.77 -1.46
N GLU A 371 17.47 9.58 -1.25
CA GLU A 371 16.22 9.20 -1.92
C GLU A 371 15.07 10.14 -1.53
N ALA A 372 14.93 10.51 -0.26
CA ALA A 372 13.93 11.47 0.20
C ALA A 372 14.09 12.84 -0.47
N ARG A 373 15.30 13.37 -0.57
CA ARG A 373 15.58 14.63 -1.27
C ARG A 373 15.20 14.60 -2.76
N HIS A 374 15.35 13.45 -3.42
CA HIS A 374 14.85 13.27 -4.79
C HIS A 374 13.32 13.30 -4.84
N CYS A 375 12.65 12.65 -3.90
CA CYS A 375 11.20 12.67 -3.78
C CYS A 375 10.67 14.09 -3.53
N ASP A 376 11.29 14.83 -2.59
CA ASP A 376 10.91 16.20 -2.25
C ASP A 376 10.98 17.13 -3.46
N ARG A 377 12.02 17.01 -4.28
CA ARG A 377 12.15 17.79 -5.52
C ARG A 377 11.04 17.43 -6.51
N ASP A 378 10.80 16.14 -6.75
CA ASP A 378 9.85 15.67 -7.75
C ASP A 378 8.40 15.97 -7.34
N PHE A 379 8.06 15.81 -6.06
CA PHE A 379 6.76 16.18 -5.50
C PHE A 379 6.59 17.69 -5.39
N GLY A 380 7.66 18.41 -4.98
CA GLY A 380 7.66 19.85 -4.81
C GLY A 380 7.29 20.62 -6.07
N GLU A 381 7.72 20.14 -7.25
CA GLU A 381 7.32 20.74 -8.54
C GLU A 381 5.81 20.68 -8.74
N SER A 382 5.20 19.52 -8.48
CA SER A 382 3.75 19.34 -8.62
C SER A 382 2.95 20.14 -7.58
N ILE A 383 3.46 20.22 -6.36
CA ILE A 383 2.87 21.02 -5.28
C ILE A 383 2.93 22.51 -5.64
N LEU A 384 4.04 22.98 -6.21
CA LEU A 384 4.18 24.36 -6.67
C LEU A 384 3.20 24.69 -7.81
N GLN A 385 2.98 23.78 -8.75
CA GLN A 385 1.99 23.95 -9.81
C GLN A 385 0.57 24.03 -9.23
N ALA A 386 0.23 23.19 -8.25
CA ALA A 386 -1.05 23.24 -7.55
C ALA A 386 -1.22 24.59 -6.80
N ALA A 387 -0.18 25.06 -6.10
CA ALA A 387 -0.19 26.32 -5.41
C ALA A 387 -0.39 27.54 -6.36
N ARG A 388 0.24 27.52 -7.55
CA ARG A 388 0.01 28.53 -8.58
C ARG A 388 -1.46 28.57 -9.04
N LEU A 389 -2.11 27.42 -9.17
CA LEU A 389 -3.52 27.39 -9.51
C LEU A 389 -4.40 27.90 -8.36
N VAL A 390 -4.06 27.59 -7.11
CA VAL A 390 -4.71 28.18 -5.92
C VAL A 390 -4.59 29.69 -5.94
N ALA A 391 -3.37 30.23 -6.15
CA ALA A 391 -3.14 31.68 -6.24
C ALA A 391 -4.02 32.34 -7.32
N ARG A 392 -4.12 31.74 -8.52
CA ARG A 392 -4.96 32.26 -9.61
C ARG A 392 -6.45 32.22 -9.31
N ILE A 393 -6.90 31.26 -8.51
CA ILE A 393 -8.30 31.21 -8.04
C ILE A 393 -8.55 32.34 -7.04
N GLN A 394 -7.58 32.64 -6.16
CA GLN A 394 -7.70 33.72 -5.17
C GLN A 394 -7.56 35.10 -5.81
N ASP A 395 -6.64 35.24 -6.75
CA ASP A 395 -6.38 36.48 -7.49
C ASP A 395 -6.25 36.19 -9.00
N PRO A 396 -7.31 36.44 -9.78
CA PRO A 396 -7.31 36.23 -11.23
C PRO A 396 -6.32 37.11 -12.02
N SER A 397 -5.64 38.06 -11.37
CA SER A 397 -4.65 38.93 -12.01
C SER A 397 -3.25 38.29 -12.10
N VAL A 398 -3.04 37.10 -11.52
CA VAL A 398 -1.75 36.39 -11.41
C VAL A 398 -1.49 35.44 -12.58
#